data_261d7e48b1a9dcba114acac4898ed728
#
_entry.id   261d7e48b1a9dcba114acac4898ed728
#
_cell.length_a   1.000
_cell.length_b   1.000
_cell.length_c   1.000
_cell.angle_alpha   90.00
_cell.angle_beta   90.00
_cell.angle_gamma   90.00
#
_symmetry.space_group_name_H-M   'P 1'
#
loop_
_entity.id
_entity.type
_entity.pdbx_description
1 polymer ?
#
loop_
_entity_poly.entity_id
_entity_poly.type
_entity_poly.pdbx_seq_one_letter_code
_entity_poly.pdbx_strand_id
1 'polypeptide(L)'
;MLKEKGCNIDNVSMLDRLAIVGESGMGALTYRPELDMPKQEKLSSLDELSEQCQKILNTEYSDKLDELYRLGGTSGGARPKIMTKIDGEDWIIKFPAHVDGKNAGLMEYRYSQCAKQCGIDMEETRLFPSDICDGYFGTKRFDRKNDSFGEHRIHMLTAAALLELDFRQPNMDYHQLMKLTKILTRDNKHDIENMYRRMCFNVFAHNRDCLLYTSDAADE
;
A
#
# COMPACT_ATOMS: atom_id res chain seq x y z
N MET A 1 -19.91 8.67 -6.84
CA MET A 1 -19.02 9.72 -7.40
C MET A 1 -19.00 9.77 -8.93
N LEU A 2 -18.33 8.87 -9.64
CA LEU A 2 -18.30 8.93 -11.13
C LEU A 2 -19.71 8.82 -11.75
N LYS A 3 -20.56 7.94 -11.23
CA LYS A 3 -21.97 7.84 -11.65
C LYS A 3 -22.79 9.09 -11.30
N GLU A 4 -22.56 9.72 -10.16
CA GLU A 4 -23.26 10.94 -9.74
C GLU A 4 -22.86 12.17 -10.57
N LYS A 5 -21.63 12.18 -11.10
CA LYS A 5 -21.16 13.18 -12.06
C LYS A 5 -21.48 12.84 -13.53
N GLY A 6 -22.31 11.81 -13.76
CA GLY A 6 -22.72 11.40 -15.12
C GLY A 6 -21.62 10.67 -15.90
N CYS A 7 -20.52 10.29 -15.24
CA CYS A 7 -19.45 9.51 -15.88
C CYS A 7 -19.82 8.02 -15.87
N ASN A 8 -19.92 7.43 -17.04
CA ASN A 8 -20.05 5.97 -17.14
C ASN A 8 -18.71 5.34 -16.80
N ILE A 9 -18.69 4.47 -15.76
CA ILE A 9 -17.48 3.79 -15.26
C ILE A 9 -16.79 3.00 -16.37
N ASP A 10 -17.56 2.44 -17.30
CA ASP A 10 -17.06 1.66 -18.42
C ASP A 10 -16.33 2.52 -19.49
N ASN A 11 -16.52 3.84 -19.45
CA ASN A 11 -15.94 4.80 -20.40
C ASN A 11 -14.87 5.71 -19.78
N VAL A 12 -14.36 5.40 -18.58
CA VAL A 12 -13.28 6.17 -17.93
C VAL A 12 -11.98 5.95 -18.68
N SER A 13 -11.52 6.99 -19.37
CA SER A 13 -10.26 6.94 -20.11
C SER A 13 -9.04 6.82 -19.18
N MET A 14 -7.88 6.48 -19.73
CA MET A 14 -6.62 6.48 -18.96
C MET A 14 -6.31 7.87 -18.40
N LEU A 15 -6.59 8.95 -19.13
CA LEU A 15 -6.37 10.32 -18.69
C LEU A 15 -7.28 10.69 -17.51
N ASP A 16 -8.55 10.27 -17.55
CA ASP A 16 -9.47 10.49 -16.43
C ASP A 16 -8.99 9.78 -15.16
N ARG A 17 -8.49 8.54 -15.31
CA ARG A 17 -7.90 7.80 -14.17
C ARG A 17 -6.69 8.52 -13.58
N LEU A 18 -5.82 9.07 -14.42
CA LEU A 18 -4.67 9.85 -13.95
C LEU A 18 -5.12 11.15 -13.27
N ALA A 19 -6.10 11.86 -13.81
CA ALA A 19 -6.68 13.05 -13.21
C ALA A 19 -7.33 12.78 -11.83
N ILE A 20 -7.90 11.58 -11.64
CA ILE A 20 -8.45 11.13 -10.36
C ILE A 20 -7.32 10.86 -9.35
N VAL A 21 -6.23 10.23 -9.78
CA VAL A 21 -5.05 9.98 -8.93
C VAL A 21 -4.43 11.30 -8.47
N GLY A 22 -4.32 12.29 -9.38
CA GLY A 22 -3.82 13.62 -9.06
C GLY A 22 -2.51 13.59 -8.28
N GLU A 23 -2.54 14.12 -7.06
CA GLU A 23 -1.41 14.17 -6.12
C GLU A 23 -1.44 13.04 -5.06
N SER A 24 -2.50 12.25 -4.99
CA SER A 24 -2.67 11.22 -3.94
C SER A 24 -1.83 9.96 -4.15
N GLY A 25 -1.28 9.77 -5.35
CA GLY A 25 -0.57 8.55 -5.75
C GLY A 25 0.68 8.25 -4.93
N MET A 26 1.14 6.99 -5.04
CA MET A 26 2.43 6.58 -4.51
C MET A 26 3.58 7.12 -5.38
N GLY A 27 4.73 7.35 -4.73
CA GLY A 27 5.92 7.88 -5.40
C GLY A 27 5.87 9.39 -5.64
N ALA A 28 6.69 9.87 -6.57
CA ALA A 28 6.87 11.31 -6.84
C ALA A 28 6.03 11.82 -8.01
N LEU A 29 5.39 10.95 -8.79
CA LEU A 29 4.59 11.38 -9.93
C LEU A 29 3.28 12.02 -9.46
N THR A 30 2.94 13.16 -10.08
CA THR A 30 1.67 13.87 -9.89
C THR A 30 1.05 14.15 -11.25
N TYR A 31 -0.28 14.17 -11.31
CA TYR A 31 -1.01 14.38 -12.56
C TYR A 31 -1.87 15.62 -12.49
N ARG A 32 -1.78 16.48 -13.51
CA ARG A 32 -2.57 17.71 -13.61
C ARG A 32 -3.19 17.84 -15.01
N PRO A 33 -4.44 18.35 -15.11
CA PRO A 33 -5.29 18.84 -14.02
C PRO A 33 -5.78 17.70 -13.13
N GLU A 34 -5.84 17.92 -11.83
CA GLU A 34 -6.45 17.01 -10.86
C GLU A 34 -7.97 17.16 -10.90
N LEU A 35 -8.69 16.05 -10.80
CA LEU A 35 -10.13 16.08 -10.65
C LEU A 35 -10.49 16.64 -9.28
N ASP A 36 -11.24 17.75 -9.26
CA ASP A 36 -11.63 18.42 -8.02
C ASP A 36 -12.55 17.51 -7.19
N MET A 37 -12.00 16.92 -6.13
CA MET A 37 -12.69 16.05 -5.22
C MET A 37 -13.11 16.84 -3.98
N PRO A 38 -14.34 16.67 -3.46
CA PRO A 38 -14.75 17.35 -2.26
C PRO A 38 -13.76 17.11 -1.12
N LYS A 39 -13.20 18.18 -0.57
CA LYS A 39 -12.37 18.09 0.64
C LYS A 39 -13.29 17.92 1.83
N GLN A 40 -13.18 16.81 2.51
CA GLN A 40 -13.93 16.60 3.76
C GLN A 40 -13.18 17.32 4.88
N GLU A 41 -13.88 18.17 5.63
CA GLU A 41 -13.29 18.96 6.72
C GLU A 41 -12.87 18.09 7.91
N LYS A 42 -13.49 16.92 8.08
CA LYS A 42 -13.19 15.97 9.16
C LYS A 42 -13.04 14.57 8.61
N LEU A 43 -11.87 13.97 8.87
CA LEU A 43 -11.63 12.56 8.53
C LEU A 43 -12.52 11.66 9.40
N SER A 44 -13.11 10.64 8.79
CA SER A 44 -13.81 9.57 9.49
C SER A 44 -12.82 8.78 10.37
N SER A 45 -13.33 8.12 11.41
CA SER A 45 -12.47 7.24 12.23
C SER A 45 -11.96 6.05 11.41
N LEU A 46 -10.86 5.42 11.85
CA LEU A 46 -10.34 4.23 11.17
C LEU A 46 -11.37 3.09 11.16
N ASP A 47 -12.17 2.96 12.22
CA ASP A 47 -13.22 1.95 12.31
C ASP A 47 -14.33 2.20 11.29
N GLU A 48 -14.80 3.45 11.16
CA GLU A 48 -15.78 3.83 10.13
C GLU A 48 -15.26 3.54 8.72
N LEU A 49 -14.00 3.90 8.43
CA LEU A 49 -13.38 3.64 7.13
C LEU A 49 -13.23 2.15 6.86
N SER A 50 -12.87 1.36 7.87
CA SER A 50 -12.78 -0.10 7.76
C SER A 50 -14.13 -0.73 7.43
N GLU A 51 -15.20 -0.35 8.14
CA GLU A 51 -16.57 -0.84 7.87
C GLU A 51 -17.04 -0.47 6.46
N GLN A 52 -16.75 0.75 5.99
CA GLN A 52 -17.11 1.16 4.64
C GLN A 52 -16.32 0.41 3.57
N CYS A 53 -15.03 0.11 3.81
CA CYS A 53 -14.25 -0.78 2.95
C CYS A 53 -14.88 -2.17 2.84
N GLN A 54 -15.36 -2.74 3.95
CA GLN A 54 -16.04 -4.04 3.94
C GLN A 54 -17.32 -4.01 3.09
N LYS A 55 -18.13 -2.95 3.22
CA LYS A 55 -19.33 -2.78 2.38
C LYS A 55 -18.99 -2.77 0.90
N ILE A 56 -17.93 -2.04 0.50
CA ILE A 56 -17.50 -1.97 -0.90
C ILE A 56 -17.04 -3.35 -1.40
N LEU A 57 -16.28 -4.09 -0.60
CA LEU A 57 -15.84 -5.45 -0.95
C LEU A 57 -17.02 -6.41 -1.12
N ASN A 58 -18.09 -6.22 -0.34
CA ASN A 58 -19.33 -6.98 -0.47
C ASN A 58 -20.25 -6.47 -1.59
N THR A 59 -19.79 -5.56 -2.43
CA THR A 59 -20.61 -4.87 -3.46
C THR A 59 -21.84 -4.13 -2.91
N GLU A 60 -21.80 -3.74 -1.64
CA GLU A 60 -22.81 -2.94 -0.99
C GLU A 60 -22.56 -1.44 -1.23
N TYR A 61 -23.61 -0.63 -1.07
CA TYR A 61 -23.46 0.83 -1.16
C TYR A 61 -22.67 1.38 0.03
N SER A 62 -21.73 2.28 -0.27
CA SER A 62 -20.96 3.03 0.72
C SER A 62 -21.17 4.54 0.53
N ASP A 63 -21.54 5.23 1.58
CA ASP A 63 -21.67 6.70 1.64
C ASP A 63 -20.30 7.41 1.77
N LYS A 64 -19.23 6.65 2.06
CA LYS A 64 -17.85 7.13 2.19
C LYS A 64 -16.98 6.78 0.98
N LEU A 65 -17.57 6.39 -0.13
CA LEU A 65 -16.84 5.95 -1.32
C LEU A 65 -15.81 6.98 -1.80
N ASP A 66 -16.19 8.26 -1.79
CA ASP A 66 -15.31 9.36 -2.23
C ASP A 66 -14.11 9.56 -1.29
N GLU A 67 -14.32 9.45 0.02
CA GLU A 67 -13.25 9.52 1.02
C GLU A 67 -12.29 8.36 0.89
N LEU A 68 -12.79 7.12 0.82
CA LEU A 68 -11.99 5.92 0.64
C LEU A 68 -11.19 5.95 -0.65
N TYR A 69 -11.80 6.40 -1.74
CA TYR A 69 -11.14 6.52 -3.02
C TYR A 69 -9.96 7.51 -2.97
N ARG A 70 -10.17 8.67 -2.33
CA ARG A 70 -9.13 9.69 -2.15
C ARG A 70 -7.98 9.19 -1.27
N LEU A 71 -8.30 8.46 -0.19
CA LEU A 71 -7.31 7.93 0.74
C LEU A 71 -6.63 6.65 0.24
N GLY A 72 -7.33 5.85 -0.56
CA GLY A 72 -6.80 4.59 -1.09
C GLY A 72 -5.68 4.75 -2.11
N GLY A 73 -5.66 5.86 -2.84
CA GLY A 73 -4.63 6.18 -3.84
C GLY A 73 -4.43 5.07 -4.87
N THR A 74 -3.16 4.91 -5.28
CA THR A 74 -2.74 3.90 -6.28
C THR A 74 -2.04 2.70 -5.65
N SER A 75 -2.19 2.48 -4.33
CA SER A 75 -1.56 1.35 -3.68
C SER A 75 -2.22 0.04 -4.15
N GLY A 76 -1.45 -0.85 -4.75
CA GLY A 76 -1.90 -2.17 -5.17
C GLY A 76 -2.09 -3.16 -4.02
N GLY A 77 -2.57 -4.36 -4.34
CA GLY A 77 -2.82 -5.46 -3.40
C GLY A 77 -4.30 -5.63 -3.06
N ALA A 78 -4.72 -6.86 -2.75
CA ALA A 78 -6.12 -7.24 -2.57
C ALA A 78 -6.78 -6.66 -1.30
N ARG A 79 -5.99 -6.47 -0.23
CA ARG A 79 -6.53 -5.95 1.04
C ARG A 79 -6.73 -4.43 1.00
N PRO A 80 -7.88 -3.93 1.52
CA PRO A 80 -8.16 -2.51 1.58
C PRO A 80 -7.11 -1.76 2.39
N LYS A 81 -6.71 -0.60 1.90
CA LYS A 81 -5.74 0.26 2.58
C LYS A 81 -5.98 1.72 2.27
N ILE A 82 -5.58 2.56 3.18
CA ILE A 82 -5.62 4.02 3.03
C ILE A 82 -4.23 4.62 3.22
N MET A 83 -4.01 5.77 2.61
CA MET A 83 -2.85 6.63 2.81
C MET A 83 -3.34 7.91 3.50
N THR A 84 -2.86 8.16 4.70
CA THR A 84 -3.32 9.29 5.51
C THR A 84 -2.21 9.84 6.39
N LYS A 85 -2.37 11.09 6.85
CA LYS A 85 -1.48 11.70 7.84
C LYS A 85 -2.04 11.49 9.24
N ILE A 86 -1.20 10.96 10.14
CA ILE A 86 -1.50 10.85 11.58
C ILE A 86 -0.30 11.42 12.34
N ASP A 87 -0.54 12.33 13.25
CA ASP A 87 0.49 13.04 14.03
C ASP A 87 1.55 13.74 13.15
N GLY A 88 1.14 14.23 11.97
CA GLY A 88 2.03 14.90 11.00
C GLY A 88 2.86 13.96 10.12
N GLU A 89 2.76 12.65 10.31
CA GLU A 89 3.50 11.63 9.57
C GLU A 89 2.59 10.92 8.56
N ASP A 90 3.17 10.51 7.44
CA ASP A 90 2.45 9.83 6.36
C ASP A 90 2.44 8.32 6.56
N TRP A 91 1.26 7.73 6.64
CA TRP A 91 1.05 6.32 6.91
C TRP A 91 0.26 5.63 5.79
N ILE A 92 0.57 4.35 5.59
CA ILE A 92 -0.30 3.39 4.89
C ILE A 92 -0.93 2.53 5.98
N ILE A 93 -2.24 2.54 6.09
CA ILE A 93 -2.99 1.74 7.06
C ILE A 93 -3.77 0.68 6.29
N LYS A 94 -3.62 -0.57 6.71
CA LYS A 94 -4.30 -1.72 6.11
C LYS A 94 -5.51 -2.12 6.95
N PHE A 95 -6.61 -2.40 6.28
CA PHE A 95 -7.82 -2.93 6.88
C PHE A 95 -7.95 -4.43 6.59
N PRO A 96 -8.53 -5.21 7.51
CA PRO A 96 -8.80 -6.62 7.26
C PRO A 96 -9.80 -6.77 6.09
N ALA A 97 -9.61 -7.80 5.26
CA ALA A 97 -10.63 -8.23 4.32
C ALA A 97 -11.71 -9.06 5.04
N HIS A 98 -12.84 -9.34 4.37
CA HIS A 98 -13.94 -10.09 4.97
C HIS A 98 -13.52 -11.48 5.49
N VAL A 99 -12.58 -12.12 4.81
CA VAL A 99 -12.06 -13.45 5.15
C VAL A 99 -11.03 -13.42 6.27
N ASP A 100 -10.53 -12.24 6.61
CA ASP A 100 -9.50 -12.08 7.64
C ASP A 100 -10.13 -12.10 9.05
N GLY A 101 -9.43 -12.68 10.01
CA GLY A 101 -9.82 -12.62 11.41
C GLY A 101 -9.60 -11.21 12.01
N LYS A 102 -10.26 -10.94 13.15
CA LYS A 102 -10.11 -9.67 13.89
C LYS A 102 -8.67 -9.35 14.29
N ASN A 103 -7.81 -10.35 14.34
CA ASN A 103 -6.40 -10.21 14.71
C ASN A 103 -5.45 -9.99 13.51
N ALA A 104 -5.94 -9.84 12.29
CA ALA A 104 -5.12 -9.73 11.08
C ALA A 104 -4.09 -8.57 11.18
N GLY A 105 -4.52 -7.38 11.58
CA GLY A 105 -3.63 -6.24 11.78
C GLY A 105 -2.58 -6.47 12.87
N LEU A 106 -2.99 -7.07 14.00
CA LEU A 106 -2.07 -7.44 15.08
C LEU A 106 -1.03 -8.47 14.62
N MET A 107 -1.44 -9.46 13.84
CA MET A 107 -0.51 -10.48 13.30
C MET A 107 0.50 -9.84 12.34
N GLU A 108 0.06 -8.98 11.42
CA GLU A 108 0.95 -8.27 10.50
C GLU A 108 1.95 -7.37 11.27
N TYR A 109 1.48 -6.70 12.32
CA TYR A 109 2.35 -5.92 13.20
C TYR A 109 3.40 -6.80 13.90
N ARG A 110 3.02 -7.95 14.46
CA ARG A 110 3.96 -8.89 15.09
C ARG A 110 4.99 -9.42 14.09
N TYR A 111 4.56 -9.74 12.87
CA TYR A 111 5.47 -10.11 11.78
C TYR A 111 6.49 -9.01 11.48
N SER A 112 6.05 -7.76 11.41
CA SER A 112 6.94 -6.63 11.18
C SER A 112 7.97 -6.45 12.31
N GLN A 113 7.56 -6.66 13.58
CA GLN A 113 8.48 -6.60 14.71
C GLN A 113 9.50 -7.76 14.66
N CYS A 114 9.06 -8.96 14.31
CA CYS A 114 9.94 -10.10 14.13
C CYS A 114 10.95 -9.86 12.99
N ALA A 115 10.52 -9.32 11.87
CA ALA A 115 11.39 -8.96 10.75
C ALA A 115 12.47 -7.95 11.17
N LYS A 116 12.10 -6.92 11.93
CA LYS A 116 13.07 -5.95 12.49
C LYS A 116 14.07 -6.62 13.43
N GLN A 117 13.63 -7.55 14.29
CA GLN A 117 14.52 -8.31 15.18
C GLN A 117 15.49 -9.22 14.40
N CYS A 118 15.09 -9.69 13.22
CA CYS A 118 15.97 -10.41 12.29
C CYS A 118 16.95 -9.49 11.53
N GLY A 119 17.01 -8.22 11.86
CA GLY A 119 17.92 -7.25 11.24
C GLY A 119 17.52 -6.85 9.83
N ILE A 120 16.25 -7.00 9.46
CA ILE A 120 15.70 -6.49 8.21
C ILE A 120 15.46 -5.00 8.37
N ASP A 121 16.06 -4.22 7.46
CA ASP A 121 15.80 -2.81 7.36
C ASP A 121 14.43 -2.57 6.73
N MET A 122 13.56 -1.91 7.48
CA MET A 122 12.20 -1.61 7.07
C MET A 122 11.66 -0.37 7.81
N GLU A 123 10.68 0.26 7.21
CA GLU A 123 10.05 1.46 7.76
C GLU A 123 9.41 1.23 9.13
N GLU A 124 9.14 2.33 9.82
CA GLU A 124 8.41 2.30 11.08
C GLU A 124 7.02 1.67 10.88
N THR A 125 6.66 0.80 11.81
CA THR A 125 5.35 0.15 11.85
C THR A 125 4.66 0.41 13.17
N ARG A 126 3.34 0.58 13.13
CA ARG A 126 2.48 0.86 14.30
C ARG A 126 1.21 0.02 14.23
N LEU A 127 0.74 -0.40 15.39
CA LEU A 127 -0.60 -0.95 15.55
C LEU A 127 -1.52 0.19 15.99
N PHE A 128 -2.44 0.60 15.12
CA PHE A 128 -3.42 1.63 15.44
C PHE A 128 -4.60 1.02 16.19
N PRO A 129 -5.09 1.69 17.24
CA PRO A 129 -6.19 1.15 18.05
C PRO A 129 -7.49 1.07 17.25
N SER A 130 -8.34 0.13 17.62
CA SER A 130 -9.67 -0.11 17.06
C SER A 130 -10.60 -0.63 18.16
N ASP A 131 -11.88 -0.27 18.09
CA ASP A 131 -12.93 -0.80 18.97
C ASP A 131 -13.59 -2.06 18.40
N ILE A 132 -13.35 -2.37 17.12
CA ILE A 132 -14.00 -3.47 16.39
C ILE A 132 -13.08 -4.65 16.06
N CYS A 133 -11.75 -4.45 16.17
CA CYS A 133 -10.76 -5.49 15.96
C CYS A 133 -9.53 -5.31 16.89
N ASP A 134 -8.54 -6.20 16.80
CA ASP A 134 -7.32 -6.14 17.64
C ASP A 134 -6.35 -5.03 17.22
N GLY A 135 -6.74 -4.20 16.28
CA GLY A 135 -6.01 -3.05 15.77
C GLY A 135 -5.67 -3.14 14.28
N TYR A 136 -5.34 -1.99 13.70
CA TYR A 136 -4.97 -1.86 12.29
C TYR A 136 -3.46 -1.76 12.14
N PHE A 137 -2.89 -2.56 11.26
CA PHE A 137 -1.49 -2.45 10.90
C PHE A 137 -1.25 -1.20 10.07
N GLY A 138 -0.27 -0.39 10.48
CA GLY A 138 0.20 0.73 9.69
C GLY A 138 1.70 0.68 9.49
N THR A 139 2.13 1.11 8.31
CA THR A 139 3.54 1.34 7.99
C THR A 139 3.74 2.78 7.52
N LYS A 140 4.81 3.41 7.97
CA LYS A 140 5.19 4.75 7.53
C LYS A 140 5.50 4.71 6.03
N ARG A 141 5.12 5.76 5.31
CA ARG A 141 5.39 5.84 3.87
C ARG A 141 6.86 6.12 3.62
N PHE A 142 7.54 5.22 2.94
CA PHE A 142 8.95 5.38 2.53
C PHE A 142 9.12 6.39 1.38
N ASP A 143 8.04 6.66 0.64
CA ASP A 143 8.02 7.57 -0.50
C ASP A 143 7.71 9.03 -0.12
N ARG A 144 7.67 9.32 1.18
CA ARG A 144 7.55 10.67 1.75
C ARG A 144 8.68 10.90 2.74
N LYS A 145 9.37 12.03 2.59
CA LYS A 145 10.39 12.49 3.53
C LYS A 145 10.12 13.93 3.92
N ASN A 146 10.20 14.21 5.20
CA ASN A 146 10.14 15.56 5.74
C ASN A 146 11.53 15.95 6.25
N ASP A 147 12.07 17.03 5.74
CA ASP A 147 13.33 17.61 6.21
C ASP A 147 13.20 19.14 6.41
N SER A 148 14.32 19.80 6.68
CA SER A 148 14.36 21.26 6.88
C SER A 148 13.92 22.08 5.66
N PHE A 149 13.84 21.47 4.49
CA PHE A 149 13.43 22.12 3.23
C PHE A 149 11.96 21.85 2.89
N GLY A 150 11.28 21.00 3.68
CA GLY A 150 9.87 20.67 3.53
C GLY A 150 9.60 19.19 3.23
N GLU A 151 8.40 18.92 2.74
CA GLU A 151 7.97 17.56 2.35
C GLU A 151 8.50 17.22 0.95
N HIS A 152 9.23 16.12 0.84
CA HIS A 152 9.76 15.59 -0.41
C HIS A 152 9.12 14.25 -0.77
N ARG A 153 8.87 14.08 -2.07
CA ARG A 153 8.39 12.83 -2.64
C ARG A 153 9.56 12.05 -3.25
N ILE A 154 9.63 10.76 -2.94
CA ILE A 154 10.63 9.87 -3.52
C ILE A 154 9.98 9.09 -4.66
N HIS A 155 10.65 9.07 -5.81
CA HIS A 155 10.19 8.26 -6.93
C HIS A 155 10.18 6.78 -6.57
N MET A 156 9.12 6.10 -6.96
CA MET A 156 8.93 4.67 -6.72
C MET A 156 8.63 3.95 -8.03
N LEU A 157 9.25 2.80 -8.21
CA LEU A 157 8.95 1.89 -9.31
C LEU A 157 9.05 0.46 -8.80
N THR A 158 8.09 -0.38 -9.14
CA THR A 158 8.15 -1.80 -8.79
C THR A 158 9.16 -2.53 -9.68
N ALA A 159 9.74 -3.62 -9.16
CA ALA A 159 10.65 -4.46 -9.96
C ALA A 159 9.94 -5.01 -11.22
N ALA A 160 8.66 -5.37 -11.10
CA ALA A 160 7.86 -5.82 -12.23
C ALA A 160 7.72 -4.74 -13.31
N ALA A 161 7.41 -3.49 -12.93
CA ALA A 161 7.30 -2.39 -13.88
C ALA A 161 8.64 -2.06 -14.55
N LEU A 162 9.74 -2.11 -13.77
CA LEU A 162 11.09 -1.85 -14.30
C LEU A 162 11.52 -2.88 -15.31
N LEU A 163 11.14 -4.13 -15.12
CA LEU A 163 11.49 -5.25 -16.00
C LEU A 163 10.41 -5.57 -17.05
N GLU A 164 9.35 -4.74 -17.11
CA GLU A 164 8.21 -4.93 -18.01
C GLU A 164 7.57 -6.34 -17.89
N LEU A 165 7.54 -6.87 -16.66
CA LEU A 165 6.97 -8.18 -16.36
C LEU A 165 5.48 -8.08 -16.09
N ASP A 166 4.71 -9.08 -16.55
CA ASP A 166 3.33 -9.24 -16.12
C ASP A 166 3.30 -9.73 -14.65
N PHE A 167 2.81 -8.89 -13.75
CA PHE A 167 2.72 -9.18 -12.32
C PHE A 167 1.76 -10.35 -12.00
N ARG A 168 0.89 -10.75 -12.95
CA ARG A 168 -0.03 -11.88 -12.80
C ARG A 168 0.66 -13.23 -13.00
N GLN A 169 1.89 -13.22 -13.51
CA GLN A 169 2.68 -14.42 -13.74
C GLN A 169 3.92 -14.41 -12.82
N PRO A 170 4.18 -15.47 -12.04
CA PRO A 170 5.36 -15.54 -11.19
C PRO A 170 6.64 -15.75 -12.04
N ASN A 171 7.16 -14.65 -12.60
CA ASN A 171 8.28 -14.67 -13.55
C ASN A 171 9.63 -14.29 -12.94
N MET A 172 9.71 -14.10 -11.61
CA MET A 172 10.95 -13.66 -10.96
C MET A 172 11.25 -14.52 -9.74
N ASP A 173 12.50 -14.95 -9.61
CA ASP A 173 13.03 -15.59 -8.42
C ASP A 173 13.93 -14.63 -7.59
N TYR A 174 14.30 -15.03 -6.38
CA TYR A 174 15.17 -14.25 -5.52
C TYR A 174 16.56 -14.02 -6.10
N HIS A 175 17.07 -14.94 -6.91
CA HIS A 175 18.36 -14.77 -7.55
C HIS A 175 18.34 -13.61 -8.56
N GLN A 176 17.28 -13.54 -9.35
CA GLN A 176 17.06 -12.43 -10.29
C GLN A 176 16.86 -11.11 -9.54
N LEU A 177 16.09 -11.12 -8.44
CA LEU A 177 15.86 -9.94 -7.62
C LEU A 177 17.16 -9.45 -6.97
N MET A 178 18.03 -10.33 -6.48
CA MET A 178 19.34 -9.95 -5.95
C MET A 178 20.28 -9.38 -7.03
N LYS A 179 20.25 -9.94 -8.25
CA LYS A 179 20.99 -9.37 -9.38
C LYS A 179 20.48 -7.96 -9.71
N LEU A 180 19.18 -7.78 -9.75
CA LEU A 180 18.56 -6.46 -9.98
C LEU A 180 18.97 -5.46 -8.90
N THR A 181 18.88 -5.85 -7.63
CA THR A 181 19.34 -5.03 -6.50
C THR A 181 20.80 -4.60 -6.69
N LYS A 182 21.67 -5.53 -7.04
CA LYS A 182 23.10 -5.24 -7.29
C LYS A 182 23.32 -4.21 -8.40
N ILE A 183 22.47 -4.21 -9.43
CA ILE A 183 22.61 -3.28 -10.56
C ILE A 183 22.09 -1.90 -10.21
N LEU A 184 21.01 -1.83 -9.44
CA LEU A 184 20.28 -0.57 -9.21
C LEU A 184 20.78 0.22 -8.01
N THR A 185 21.33 -0.45 -6.99
CA THR A 185 21.66 0.21 -5.72
C THR A 185 23.11 0.67 -5.66
N ARG A 186 23.34 1.76 -4.92
CA ARG A 186 24.69 2.32 -4.73
C ARG A 186 25.47 1.58 -3.65
N ASP A 187 24.81 1.26 -2.52
CA ASP A 187 25.37 0.44 -1.45
C ASP A 187 25.02 -1.03 -1.65
N ASN A 188 25.57 -1.60 -2.70
CA ASN A 188 25.30 -2.97 -3.13
C ASN A 188 25.42 -4.01 -2.01
N LYS A 189 26.39 -3.84 -1.12
CA LYS A 189 26.63 -4.82 -0.05
C LYS A 189 25.48 -4.81 0.95
N HIS A 190 25.15 -3.63 1.48
CA HIS A 190 24.07 -3.46 2.44
C HIS A 190 22.72 -3.90 1.87
N ASP A 191 22.39 -3.44 0.66
CA ASP A 191 21.11 -3.73 0.02
C ASP A 191 20.93 -5.20 -0.34
N ILE A 192 22.00 -5.86 -0.80
CA ILE A 192 21.99 -7.32 -1.07
C ILE A 192 21.84 -8.10 0.23
N GLU A 193 22.56 -7.71 1.30
CA GLU A 193 22.43 -8.36 2.60
C GLU A 193 21.02 -8.21 3.16
N ASN A 194 20.41 -7.03 3.05
CA ASN A 194 19.04 -6.79 3.46
C ASN A 194 18.05 -7.63 2.62
N MET A 195 18.23 -7.70 1.31
CA MET A 195 17.41 -8.53 0.43
C MET A 195 17.56 -10.02 0.77
N TYR A 196 18.76 -10.49 1.09
CA TYR A 196 19.01 -11.86 1.50
C TYR A 196 18.31 -12.18 2.85
N ARG A 197 18.38 -11.26 3.84
CA ARG A 197 17.65 -11.41 5.11
C ARG A 197 16.14 -11.50 4.87
N ARG A 198 15.59 -10.66 3.98
CA ARG A 198 14.17 -10.70 3.59
C ARG A 198 13.81 -12.06 2.97
N MET A 199 14.63 -12.57 2.06
CA MET A 199 14.43 -13.90 1.48
C MET A 199 14.39 -14.98 2.56
N CYS A 200 15.39 -15.03 3.44
CA CYS A 200 15.43 -16.01 4.54
C CYS A 200 14.19 -15.88 5.44
N PHE A 201 13.85 -14.65 5.83
CA PHE A 201 12.67 -14.41 6.67
C PHE A 201 11.39 -14.89 5.99
N ASN A 202 11.18 -14.57 4.73
CA ASN A 202 9.98 -14.98 3.99
C ASN A 202 9.86 -16.51 3.88
N VAL A 203 10.98 -17.20 3.65
CA VAL A 203 11.00 -18.67 3.60
C VAL A 203 10.65 -19.28 4.96
N PHE A 204 11.32 -18.84 6.03
CA PHE A 204 11.12 -19.41 7.37
C PHE A 204 9.79 -18.98 8.01
N ALA A 205 9.31 -17.80 7.72
CA ALA A 205 8.02 -17.31 8.20
C ALA A 205 6.84 -17.74 7.32
N HIS A 206 7.07 -18.56 6.29
CA HIS A 206 6.07 -18.97 5.31
C HIS A 206 5.32 -17.81 4.65
N ASN A 207 5.99 -16.66 4.49
CA ASN A 207 5.41 -15.52 3.79
C ASN A 207 5.50 -15.75 2.29
N ARG A 208 4.39 -16.16 1.68
CA ARG A 208 4.31 -16.48 0.25
C ARG A 208 4.07 -15.26 -0.64
N ASP A 209 3.67 -14.13 -0.05
CA ASP A 209 3.24 -12.90 -0.73
C ASP A 209 4.38 -11.93 -1.01
N CYS A 210 5.56 -12.41 -1.43
CA CYS A 210 6.77 -11.63 -1.24
C CYS A 210 7.58 -11.24 -2.48
N LEU A 211 7.30 -11.70 -3.69
CA LEU A 211 8.23 -11.47 -4.79
C LEU A 211 7.76 -10.46 -5.84
N LEU A 212 6.54 -10.53 -6.24
CA LEU A 212 5.97 -9.68 -7.28
C LEU A 212 4.51 -9.51 -6.95
N TYR A 213 4.04 -8.53 -6.29
CA TYR A 213 2.61 -8.22 -6.20
C TYR A 213 1.65 -9.40 -6.55
N THR A 214 1.98 -10.59 -6.12
CA THR A 214 1.20 -11.79 -6.34
C THR A 214 0.31 -12.00 -5.14
N SER A 215 -0.55 -11.03 -4.88
CA SER A 215 -1.44 -11.08 -3.73
C SER A 215 -2.55 -12.12 -3.88
N ASP A 216 -2.82 -12.58 -5.08
CA ASP A 216 -4.04 -13.35 -5.33
C ASP A 216 -3.83 -14.86 -5.47
N ALA A 217 -2.59 -15.35 -5.41
CA ALA A 217 -2.30 -16.78 -5.52
C ALA A 217 -2.25 -17.52 -4.16
N ALA A 218 -2.52 -16.85 -3.06
CA ALA A 218 -2.46 -17.44 -1.72
C ALA A 218 -3.83 -17.84 -1.15
N ASP A 219 -4.91 -17.60 -1.89
CA ASP A 219 -6.28 -17.85 -1.46
C ASP A 219 -6.93 -19.09 -2.13
N GLU A 220 -6.12 -19.98 -2.77
CA GLU A 220 -6.57 -21.33 -3.19
C GLU A 220 -6.00 -22.43 -2.31
#